data_057ce0d6702b3ffc7319b83b83cddb46
#
_entry.id   057ce0d6702b3ffc7319b83b83cddb46
#
_cell.length_a   1.000
_cell.length_b   1.000
_cell.length_c   1.000
_cell.angle_alpha   90.00
_cell.angle_beta   90.00
_cell.angle_gamma   90.00
#
_symmetry.space_group_name_H-M   'P 1'
#
loop_
_entity.id
_entity.type
_entity.pdbx_description
1 polymer ?
#
loop_
_entity_poly.entity_id
_entity_poly.type
_entity_poly.pdbx_seq_one_letter_code
_entity_poly.pdbx_strand_id
1 'polypeptide(L)'
;VLEWAARPGAAAPDLPTLARAAARAFGVADAAAVLAVAERVWASPACRRFFDASALEWAGNEVSVASADGRPRRIDRLVLLRPPERAWWVLDYKLAADPRRDPVLRAQLVDYRRAVAALVPGERVHAAFITGRGELVVEVD
;
A
#
# COMPACT_ATOMS: atom_id res chain seq x y z
N VAL A 1 -7.90 1.09 7.65
CA VAL A 1 -7.40 0.49 8.93
C VAL A 1 -5.88 0.50 8.96
N LEU A 2 -5.21 -0.18 8.04
CA LEU A 2 -3.76 -0.29 8.01
C LEU A 2 -3.07 1.07 7.83
N GLU A 3 -3.63 1.95 7.02
CA GLU A 3 -3.16 3.32 6.82
C GLU A 3 -3.23 4.15 8.10
N TRP A 4 -4.26 3.92 8.91
CA TRP A 4 -4.40 4.59 10.21
C TRP A 4 -3.43 4.03 11.25
N ALA A 5 -3.09 2.73 11.13
CA ALA A 5 -2.09 2.08 11.97
C ALA A 5 -0.67 2.58 11.71
N ALA A 6 -0.38 2.96 10.47
CA ALA A 6 0.97 3.29 10.00
C ALA A 6 1.34 4.78 10.13
N ARG A 7 0.81 5.48 11.13
CA ARG A 7 1.20 6.87 11.39
C ARG A 7 2.58 6.91 12.04
N PRO A 8 3.49 7.79 11.58
CA PRO A 8 4.79 7.97 12.22
C PRO A 8 4.65 8.27 13.72
N GLY A 9 5.41 7.55 14.55
CA GLY A 9 5.38 7.72 16.01
C GLY A 9 4.20 7.05 16.73
N ALA A 10 3.35 6.31 16.03
CA ALA A 10 2.28 5.55 16.66
C ALA A 10 2.81 4.33 17.43
N ALA A 11 2.21 4.06 18.59
CA ALA A 11 2.38 2.78 19.28
C ALA A 11 1.83 1.64 18.42
N ALA A 12 2.10 0.38 18.81
CA ALA A 12 1.54 -0.79 18.12
C ALA A 12 0.04 -0.62 17.90
N PRO A 13 -0.47 -0.86 16.68
CA PRO A 13 -1.85 -0.53 16.34
C PRO A 13 -2.84 -1.45 17.05
N ASP A 14 -3.88 -0.88 17.64
CA ASP A 14 -5.07 -1.60 18.08
C ASP A 14 -5.98 -1.82 16.85
N LEU A 15 -5.71 -2.88 16.09
CA LEU A 15 -6.44 -3.20 14.86
C LEU A 15 -7.95 -3.36 15.07
N PRO A 16 -8.45 -4.01 16.15
CA PRO A 16 -9.88 -4.08 16.40
C PRO A 16 -10.56 -2.72 16.55
N THR A 17 -9.96 -1.79 17.28
CA THR A 17 -10.51 -0.44 17.44
C THR A 17 -10.47 0.34 16.12
N LEU A 18 -9.36 0.25 15.37
CA LEU A 18 -9.23 0.89 14.06
C LEU A 18 -10.22 0.31 13.04
N ALA A 19 -10.45 -1.00 13.04
CA ALA A 19 -11.42 -1.65 12.15
C ALA A 19 -12.85 -1.17 12.41
N ARG A 20 -13.26 -1.07 13.68
CA ARG A 20 -14.58 -0.52 14.05
C ARG A 20 -14.74 0.95 13.64
N ALA A 21 -13.70 1.75 13.85
CA ALA A 21 -13.71 3.16 13.47
C ALA A 21 -13.79 3.32 11.94
N ALA A 22 -13.00 2.54 11.18
CA ALA A 22 -13.03 2.56 9.72
C ALA A 22 -14.39 2.08 9.16
N ALA A 23 -14.95 1.00 9.72
CA ALA A 23 -16.27 0.51 9.30
C ALA A 23 -17.35 1.58 9.48
N ARG A 24 -17.33 2.34 10.59
CA ARG A 24 -18.25 3.46 10.82
C ARG A 24 -18.00 4.60 9.84
N ALA A 25 -16.75 5.00 9.63
CA ALA A 25 -16.39 6.13 8.77
C ALA A 25 -16.77 5.90 7.30
N PHE A 26 -16.67 4.65 6.83
CA PHE A 26 -16.94 4.27 5.43
C PHE A 26 -18.27 3.55 5.23
N GLY A 27 -19.11 3.44 6.26
CA GLY A 27 -20.43 2.80 6.16
C GLY A 27 -20.38 1.30 5.86
N VAL A 28 -19.29 0.61 6.25
CA VAL A 28 -19.14 -0.83 6.06
C VAL A 28 -19.87 -1.58 7.16
N ALA A 29 -20.81 -2.44 6.77
CA ALA A 29 -21.66 -3.17 7.72
C ALA A 29 -20.88 -4.21 8.54
N ASP A 30 -19.84 -4.83 7.97
CA ASP A 30 -19.08 -5.92 8.58
C ASP A 30 -17.67 -5.48 9.00
N ALA A 31 -17.57 -4.95 10.20
CA ALA A 31 -16.27 -4.59 10.79
C ALA A 31 -15.36 -5.80 11.04
N ALA A 32 -15.93 -7.00 11.23
CA ALA A 32 -15.16 -8.22 11.44
C ALA A 32 -14.44 -8.66 10.15
N ALA A 33 -15.09 -8.53 9.00
CA ALA A 33 -14.44 -8.80 7.70
C ALA A 33 -13.31 -7.81 7.44
N VAL A 34 -13.50 -6.53 7.75
CA VAL A 34 -12.45 -5.50 7.65
C VAL A 34 -11.25 -5.83 8.54
N LEU A 35 -11.52 -6.22 9.79
CA LEU A 35 -10.48 -6.64 10.74
C LEU A 35 -9.71 -7.85 10.23
N ALA A 36 -10.41 -8.90 9.76
CA ALA A 36 -9.78 -10.12 9.28
C ALA A 36 -8.81 -9.87 8.09
N VAL A 37 -9.14 -8.96 7.19
CA VAL A 37 -8.22 -8.55 6.12
C VAL A 37 -7.01 -7.81 6.69
N ALA A 38 -7.24 -6.85 7.58
CA ALA A 38 -6.16 -6.07 8.20
C ALA A 38 -5.19 -6.96 8.98
N GLU A 39 -5.70 -7.93 9.73
CA GLU A 39 -4.90 -8.90 10.48
C GLU A 39 -4.05 -9.80 9.56
N ARG A 40 -4.62 -10.28 8.46
CA ARG A 40 -3.87 -11.07 7.47
C ARG A 40 -2.71 -10.28 6.85
N VAL A 41 -2.95 -9.04 6.45
CA VAL A 41 -1.92 -8.18 5.89
C VAL A 41 -0.85 -7.84 6.94
N TRP A 42 -1.27 -7.52 8.16
CA TRP A 42 -0.35 -7.22 9.26
C TRP A 42 0.49 -8.43 9.69
N ALA A 43 -0.09 -9.63 9.69
CA ALA A 43 0.60 -10.87 10.03
C ALA A 43 1.59 -11.31 8.94
N SER A 44 1.42 -10.83 7.71
CA SER A 44 2.30 -11.15 6.58
C SER A 44 3.65 -10.42 6.70
N PRO A 45 4.79 -11.12 6.87
CA PRO A 45 6.10 -10.47 6.93
C PRO A 45 6.42 -9.63 5.68
N ALA A 46 5.95 -10.08 4.51
CA ALA A 46 6.16 -9.37 3.25
C ALA A 46 5.43 -8.02 3.21
N CYS A 47 4.22 -7.93 3.79
CA CYS A 47 3.40 -6.73 3.76
C CYS A 47 3.61 -5.81 4.98
N ARG A 48 3.85 -6.39 6.16
CA ARG A 48 3.91 -5.66 7.43
C ARG A 48 4.85 -4.47 7.40
N ARG A 49 6.02 -4.60 6.77
CA ARG A 49 7.03 -3.53 6.69
C ARG A 49 6.52 -2.23 6.08
N PHE A 50 5.47 -2.28 5.27
CA PHE A 50 4.87 -1.11 4.65
C PHE A 50 3.91 -0.36 5.57
N PHE A 51 3.61 -0.91 6.74
CA PHE A 51 2.70 -0.36 7.75
C PHE A 51 3.36 -0.21 9.13
N ASP A 52 4.57 -0.69 9.29
CA ASP A 52 5.36 -0.55 10.52
C ASP A 52 6.13 0.77 10.48
N ALA A 53 5.73 1.71 11.35
CA ALA A 53 6.34 3.03 11.43
C ALA A 53 7.87 2.99 11.64
N SER A 54 8.39 1.93 12.30
CA SER A 54 9.81 1.75 12.52
C SER A 54 10.60 1.43 11.24
N ALA A 55 9.93 0.83 10.25
CA ALA A 55 10.52 0.48 8.96
C ALA A 55 10.43 1.61 7.93
N LEU A 56 9.67 2.66 8.20
CA LEU A 56 9.34 3.72 7.25
C LEU A 56 10.17 4.98 7.49
N GLU A 57 10.80 5.49 6.43
CA GLU A 57 11.37 6.83 6.38
C GLU A 57 10.29 7.86 6.01
N TRP A 58 9.42 7.50 5.06
CA TRP A 58 8.28 8.30 4.64
C TRP A 58 7.11 7.40 4.20
N ALA A 59 5.89 7.87 4.37
CA ALA A 59 4.69 7.21 3.89
C ALA A 59 3.58 8.21 3.57
N GLY A 60 2.87 7.98 2.47
CA GLY A 60 1.68 8.71 2.07
C GLY A 60 0.59 7.78 1.55
N ASN A 61 -0.66 8.17 1.74
CA ASN A 61 -1.84 7.48 1.24
C ASN A 61 -2.54 8.36 0.21
N GLU A 62 -3.17 7.72 -0.78
CA GLU A 62 -3.88 8.43 -1.85
C GLU A 62 -3.03 9.52 -2.52
N VAL A 63 -1.77 9.19 -2.81
CA VAL A 63 -0.78 10.12 -3.33
C VAL A 63 -1.07 10.42 -4.80
N SER A 64 -1.29 11.70 -5.12
CA SER A 64 -1.49 12.13 -6.49
C SER A 64 -0.17 12.27 -7.24
N VAL A 65 -0.08 11.66 -8.41
CA VAL A 65 1.06 11.75 -9.33
C VAL A 65 0.57 12.05 -10.74
N ALA A 66 1.40 12.68 -11.56
CA ALA A 66 1.12 12.85 -12.98
C ALA A 66 1.73 11.67 -13.75
N SER A 67 0.93 10.99 -14.56
CA SER A 67 1.42 9.97 -15.49
C SER A 67 2.08 10.62 -16.72
N ALA A 68 2.74 9.82 -17.54
CA ALA A 68 3.45 10.32 -18.74
C ALA A 68 2.53 11.05 -19.73
N ASP A 69 1.23 10.74 -19.73
CA ASP A 69 0.20 11.41 -20.54
C ASP A 69 -0.33 12.71 -19.89
N GLY A 70 0.26 13.15 -18.77
CA GLY A 70 -0.14 14.34 -18.01
C GLY A 70 -1.43 14.17 -17.19
N ARG A 71 -2.06 13.00 -17.20
CA ARG A 71 -3.27 12.74 -16.43
C ARG A 71 -2.95 12.52 -14.97
N PRO A 72 -3.76 13.07 -14.05
CA PRO A 72 -3.59 12.78 -12.62
C PRO A 72 -3.94 11.32 -12.35
N ARG A 73 -3.10 10.67 -11.55
CA ARG A 73 -3.27 9.32 -11.03
C ARG A 73 -3.20 9.37 -9.52
N ARG A 74 -3.84 8.44 -8.86
CA ARG A 74 -3.81 8.34 -7.41
C ARG A 74 -3.29 6.97 -7.00
N ILE A 75 -2.16 6.97 -6.31
CA ILE A 75 -1.53 5.79 -5.74
C ILE A 75 -2.15 5.55 -4.37
N ASP A 76 -2.64 4.34 -4.10
CA ASP A 76 -3.27 4.02 -2.83
C ASP A 76 -2.31 4.24 -1.66
N ARG A 77 -1.08 3.72 -1.78
CA ARG A 77 -0.04 3.94 -0.79
C ARG A 77 1.34 4.03 -1.44
N LEU A 78 2.10 5.05 -1.05
CA LEU A 78 3.50 5.23 -1.43
C LEU A 78 4.35 5.28 -0.15
N VAL A 79 5.42 4.50 -0.09
CA VAL A 79 6.30 4.48 1.07
C VAL A 79 7.77 4.53 0.65
N LEU A 80 8.62 5.09 1.52
CA LEU A 80 10.07 4.98 1.46
C LEU A 80 10.52 4.16 2.68
N LEU A 81 11.10 3.00 2.42
CA LEU A 81 11.67 2.16 3.48
C LEU A 81 13.00 2.72 3.96
N ARG A 82 13.30 2.51 5.25
CA ARG A 82 14.60 2.84 5.85
C ARG A 82 15.71 1.90 5.36
N PRO A 83 16.97 2.32 5.44
CA PRO A 83 18.10 1.39 5.28
C PRO A 83 17.97 0.15 6.19
N PRO A 84 18.50 -1.02 5.79
CA PRO A 84 19.34 -1.28 4.60
C PRO A 84 18.56 -1.45 3.28
N GLU A 85 17.25 -1.67 3.34
CA GLU A 85 16.41 -1.91 2.17
C GLU A 85 15.83 -0.61 1.58
N ARG A 86 16.54 0.50 1.69
CA ARG A 86 16.04 1.81 1.26
C ARG A 86 15.59 1.77 -0.20
N ALA A 87 14.28 1.89 -0.40
CA ALA A 87 13.63 1.93 -1.70
C ALA A 87 12.22 2.52 -1.57
N TRP A 88 11.75 3.15 -2.64
CA TRP A 88 10.37 3.54 -2.79
C TRP A 88 9.52 2.34 -3.19
N TRP A 89 8.32 2.25 -2.62
CA TRP A 89 7.34 1.23 -2.96
C TRP A 89 6.00 1.86 -3.27
N VAL A 90 5.55 1.61 -4.50
CA VAL A 90 4.19 1.91 -4.96
C VAL A 90 3.33 0.72 -4.64
N LEU A 91 2.31 0.91 -3.82
CA LEU A 91 1.43 -0.16 -3.35
C LEU A 91 -0.01 0.12 -3.77
N ASP A 92 -0.66 -0.86 -4.36
CA ASP A 92 -2.04 -0.82 -4.80
C ASP A 92 -2.81 -2.00 -4.18
N TYR A 93 -4.00 -1.72 -3.62
CA TYR A 93 -4.79 -2.74 -2.94
C TYR A 93 -5.75 -3.44 -3.90
N LYS A 94 -5.69 -4.76 -3.95
CA LYS A 94 -6.60 -5.61 -4.74
C LYS A 94 -7.21 -6.70 -3.88
N LEU A 95 -8.16 -6.31 -3.03
CA LEU A 95 -8.72 -7.18 -2.00
C LEU A 95 -9.59 -8.31 -2.54
N ALA A 96 -10.30 -8.08 -3.64
CA ALA A 96 -11.27 -9.00 -4.23
C ALA A 96 -10.85 -9.63 -5.56
N ALA A 97 -9.74 -9.19 -6.16
CA ALA A 97 -9.28 -9.62 -7.49
C ALA A 97 -7.94 -10.38 -7.40
N ASP A 98 -7.68 -11.26 -8.36
CA ASP A 98 -6.34 -11.80 -8.58
C ASP A 98 -5.58 -10.88 -9.57
N PRO A 99 -4.72 -9.98 -9.10
CA PRO A 99 -4.07 -9.00 -9.95
C PRO A 99 -3.04 -9.62 -10.90
N ARG A 100 -2.61 -10.88 -10.65
CA ARG A 100 -1.61 -11.57 -11.49
C ARG A 100 -2.12 -11.82 -12.90
N ARG A 101 -3.43 -11.97 -13.06
CA ARG A 101 -4.08 -12.35 -14.32
C ARG A 101 -4.67 -11.18 -15.09
N ASP A 102 -4.66 -9.99 -14.52
CA ASP A 102 -5.25 -8.82 -15.14
C ASP A 102 -4.18 -7.91 -15.75
N PRO A 103 -4.02 -7.90 -17.08
CA PRO A 103 -3.02 -7.08 -17.75
C PRO A 103 -3.28 -5.58 -17.60
N VAL A 104 -4.53 -5.17 -17.42
CA VAL A 104 -4.90 -3.75 -17.23
C VAL A 104 -4.41 -3.26 -15.88
N LEU A 105 -4.63 -4.04 -14.83
CA LEU A 105 -4.14 -3.70 -13.48
C LEU A 105 -2.61 -3.65 -13.44
N ARG A 106 -1.95 -4.60 -14.10
CA ARG A 106 -0.48 -4.62 -14.19
C ARG A 106 0.06 -3.41 -14.93
N ALA A 107 -0.52 -3.05 -16.07
CA ALA A 107 -0.14 -1.86 -16.82
C ALA A 107 -0.30 -0.57 -15.99
N GLN A 108 -1.39 -0.46 -15.24
CA GLN A 108 -1.64 0.66 -14.33
C GLN A 108 -0.55 0.76 -13.25
N LEU A 109 -0.17 -0.36 -12.65
CA LEU A 109 0.86 -0.38 -11.60
C LEU A 109 2.23 0.01 -12.16
N VAL A 110 2.57 -0.45 -13.37
CA VAL A 110 3.79 -0.05 -14.08
C VAL A 110 3.81 1.45 -14.35
N ASP A 111 2.69 2.03 -14.78
CA ASP A 111 2.57 3.48 -15.01
C ASP A 111 2.79 4.28 -13.71
N TYR A 112 2.24 3.82 -12.60
CA TYR A 112 2.46 4.44 -11.29
C TYR A 112 3.93 4.39 -10.88
N ARG A 113 4.59 3.24 -11.06
CA ARG A 113 6.00 3.08 -10.76
C ARG A 113 6.86 4.04 -11.60
N ARG A 114 6.59 4.14 -12.90
CA ARG A 114 7.30 5.06 -13.81
C ARG A 114 7.11 6.52 -13.41
N ALA A 115 5.89 6.90 -13.04
CA ALA A 115 5.61 8.25 -12.59
C ALA A 115 6.40 8.61 -11.32
N VAL A 116 6.48 7.69 -10.35
CA VAL A 116 7.29 7.90 -9.15
C VAL A 116 8.78 7.94 -9.48
N ALA A 117 9.28 7.01 -10.31
CA ALA A 117 10.69 6.98 -10.70
C ALA A 117 11.14 8.28 -11.38
N ALA A 118 10.26 8.92 -12.15
CA ALA A 118 10.53 10.22 -12.74
C ALA A 118 10.66 11.36 -11.71
N LEU A 119 9.97 11.24 -10.57
CA LEU A 119 10.03 12.24 -9.48
C LEU A 119 11.24 12.05 -8.56
N VAL A 120 11.79 10.84 -8.49
CA VAL A 120 12.92 10.48 -7.61
C VAL A 120 14.07 9.85 -8.42
N PRO A 121 14.70 10.60 -9.33
CA PRO A 121 15.73 10.07 -10.22
C PRO A 121 16.92 9.50 -9.42
N GLY A 122 17.38 8.31 -9.84
CA GLY A 122 18.48 7.62 -9.16
C GLY A 122 18.08 6.79 -7.94
N GLU A 123 16.85 6.88 -7.47
CA GLU A 123 16.33 6.06 -6.39
C GLU A 123 15.75 4.73 -6.93
N ARG A 124 15.78 3.71 -6.08
CA ARG A 124 15.11 2.43 -6.41
C ARG A 124 13.60 2.59 -6.19
N VAL A 125 12.81 2.20 -7.19
CA VAL A 125 11.35 2.22 -7.12
C VAL A 125 10.80 0.86 -7.49
N HIS A 126 10.06 0.26 -6.58
CA HIS A 126 9.33 -0.98 -6.75
C HIS A 126 7.83 -0.73 -6.77
N ALA A 127 7.09 -1.66 -7.35
CA ALA A 127 5.62 -1.62 -7.31
C ALA A 127 5.07 -3.01 -7.02
N ALA A 128 4.01 -3.07 -6.23
CA ALA A 128 3.37 -4.31 -5.85
C ALA A 128 1.88 -4.13 -5.56
N PHE A 129 1.12 -5.20 -5.76
CA PHE A 129 -0.22 -5.32 -5.20
C PHE A 129 -0.16 -5.94 -3.81
N ILE A 130 -1.03 -5.47 -2.93
CA ILE A 130 -1.34 -6.12 -1.66
C ILE A 130 -2.73 -6.73 -1.78
N THR A 131 -2.82 -8.05 -1.63
CA THR A 131 -4.09 -8.78 -1.75
C THR A 131 -4.79 -8.91 -0.40
N GLY A 132 -6.09 -9.20 -0.41
CA GLY A 132 -6.86 -9.47 0.80
C GLY A 132 -6.43 -10.73 1.57
N ARG A 133 -5.54 -11.54 0.97
CA ARG A 133 -4.92 -12.71 1.63
C ARG A 133 -3.60 -12.37 2.32
N GLY A 134 -3.15 -11.12 2.28
CA GLY A 134 -1.87 -10.70 2.81
C GLY A 134 -0.68 -11.09 1.91
N GLU A 135 -0.93 -11.33 0.63
CA GLU A 135 0.13 -11.61 -0.34
C GLU A 135 0.66 -10.30 -0.92
N LEU A 136 1.97 -10.24 -1.11
CA LEU A 136 2.64 -9.18 -1.85
C LEU A 136 2.95 -9.71 -3.27
N VAL A 137 2.32 -9.12 -4.27
CA VAL A 137 2.54 -9.47 -5.68
C VAL A 137 3.37 -8.37 -6.32
N VAL A 138 4.68 -8.59 -6.39
CA VAL A 138 5.62 -7.61 -6.95
C VAL A 138 5.53 -7.62 -8.47
N GLU A 139 5.39 -6.44 -9.06
CA GLU A 139 5.49 -6.27 -10.51
C GLU A 139 6.96 -6.22 -10.92
N VAL A 140 7.34 -7.14 -11.78
CA VAL A 140 8.67 -7.21 -12.41
C VAL A 140 8.52 -6.79 -13.87
N ASP A 141 9.45 -5.98 -14.35
CA ASP A 141 9.53 -5.60 -15.77
C ASP A 141 9.74 -6.80 -16.68
#